data_573421be17b50a0298f49cc53878f54e
#
_entry.id   573421be17b50a0298f49cc53878f54e
#
_cell.length_a   1.000
_cell.length_b   1.000
_cell.length_c   1.000
_cell.angle_alpha   90.00
_cell.angle_beta   90.00
_cell.angle_gamma   90.00
#
_symmetry.space_group_name_H-M   'P 1'
#
loop_
_entity.id
_entity.type
_entity.pdbx_description
1 polymer ?
#
loop_
_entity_poly.entity_id
_entity_poly.type
_entity_poly.pdbx_seq_one_letter_code
_entity_poly.pdbx_strand_id
1 'polypeptide(L)'
;MATTRTNSASKAKSSTSMAAVSAANTKFLARNGIVRQFQSDLGFNFGFGSSRTYYEAASNSPSIEYAPDYGPNSANGELAKIQRRSRWTAANDGFVANANRQVANNVIGYGIKPRIKDPVLRKKWRQWCREADARGVLDFHLMAHAIWSTMPRDGEVFIRFRPRRKEDMRSGVPFQLQPLESDYVPPEKNEIAPNGNIIVSGIEKDQIDRVQAIWMYEYHPKDFARIDKRSFLPKRVLASEVLHVYRPDRFEAMRGFPWIAPALNKAESLKTYDEAELERKKGQAMHGGFITPPLGEDGKATLGVDGVDNNGSIFAGMTPGTWTITDPGTEITLSQPQGNDQNYPVFRREGMTEIAICYGLSVEHITLNFEKLNDRQWRANNLEVTRGIESYQEMAINQIYRPVWRRFVDACYLADLWKPEPGKTLDDYYDVEFMAPARGHIHPVQEVAALKEAIRIGVISRKRVASMYGDDVEDIDEENALDQQRAMRLGLKYDVYGGLEGMDFNAILQSTMVEDELEKLDGSGASDPGSIMSAG
;
A
#
# COMPACT_ATOMS: atom_id res chain seq x y z
N MET A 1 -0.01 32.45 -74.93
CA MET A 1 -1.32 31.92 -74.54
C MET A 1 -1.26 30.40 -74.60
N ALA A 2 -1.72 29.74 -73.61
CA ALA A 2 -1.76 28.31 -73.29
C ALA A 2 -0.62 27.87 -72.31
N THR A 3 -1.08 27.48 -71.20
CA THR A 3 -0.93 26.25 -70.40
C THR A 3 -0.76 26.51 -68.91
N THR A 4 -1.88 26.64 -68.26
CA THR A 4 -1.96 26.49 -66.79
C THR A 4 -3.30 25.81 -66.40
N ARG A 5 -3.46 24.50 -66.70
CA ARG A 5 -4.65 23.75 -66.30
C ARG A 5 -4.41 22.23 -66.07
N THR A 6 -3.30 21.80 -65.52
CA THR A 6 -3.07 20.35 -65.30
C THR A 6 -2.63 19.93 -63.90
N ASN A 7 -2.48 20.83 -62.93
CA ASN A 7 -2.01 20.43 -61.58
C ASN A 7 -3.06 20.38 -60.47
N SER A 8 -4.34 20.71 -60.71
CA SER A 8 -5.40 20.61 -59.69
C SER A 8 -6.15 19.27 -59.66
N ALA A 9 -6.15 18.53 -60.77
CA ALA A 9 -6.88 17.26 -60.86
C ALA A 9 -6.11 16.06 -60.24
N SER A 10 -4.80 16.08 -60.16
CA SER A 10 -3.99 15.01 -59.57
C SER A 10 -3.97 15.06 -58.02
N LYS A 11 -4.01 16.26 -57.42
CA LYS A 11 -4.11 16.41 -55.97
C LYS A 11 -5.49 16.03 -55.42
N ALA A 12 -6.58 16.30 -56.17
CA ALA A 12 -7.93 15.92 -55.78
C ALA A 12 -8.15 14.39 -55.86
N LYS A 13 -7.53 13.68 -56.81
CA LYS A 13 -7.64 12.23 -56.94
C LYS A 13 -6.82 11.49 -55.84
N SER A 14 -5.69 12.03 -55.37
CA SER A 14 -4.91 11.40 -54.30
C SER A 14 -5.58 11.57 -52.92
N SER A 15 -6.21 12.73 -52.65
CA SER A 15 -6.96 12.93 -51.39
C SER A 15 -8.25 12.10 -51.31
N THR A 16 -8.95 11.88 -52.43
CA THR A 16 -10.13 11.02 -52.48
C THR A 16 -9.78 9.55 -52.32
N SER A 17 -8.61 9.07 -52.80
CA SER A 17 -8.17 7.71 -52.62
C SER A 17 -7.75 7.43 -51.18
N MET A 18 -7.06 8.36 -50.50
CA MET A 18 -6.70 8.22 -49.09
C MET A 18 -7.93 8.24 -48.17
N ALA A 19 -8.91 9.07 -48.43
CA ALA A 19 -10.16 9.08 -47.68
C ALA A 19 -10.98 7.79 -47.89
N ALA A 20 -10.98 7.25 -49.11
CA ALA A 20 -11.67 5.98 -49.42
C ALA A 20 -10.94 4.77 -48.79
N VAL A 21 -9.61 4.75 -48.75
CA VAL A 21 -8.84 3.71 -48.09
C VAL A 21 -9.00 3.79 -46.57
N SER A 22 -9.02 4.99 -46.00
CA SER A 22 -9.32 5.20 -44.58
C SER A 22 -10.74 4.74 -44.22
N ALA A 23 -11.75 5.07 -45.02
CA ALA A 23 -13.13 4.63 -44.79
C ALA A 23 -13.31 3.11 -44.99
N ALA A 24 -12.58 2.49 -45.91
CA ALA A 24 -12.59 1.04 -46.13
C ALA A 24 -11.91 0.30 -44.94
N ASN A 25 -10.80 0.80 -44.45
CA ASN A 25 -10.13 0.25 -43.26
C ASN A 25 -10.98 0.41 -42.00
N THR A 26 -11.67 1.55 -41.84
CA THR A 26 -12.61 1.76 -40.72
C THR A 26 -13.81 0.80 -40.80
N LYS A 27 -14.34 0.52 -41.98
CA LYS A 27 -15.41 -0.46 -42.19
C LYS A 27 -14.94 -1.91 -41.96
N PHE A 28 -13.71 -2.24 -42.36
CA PHE A 28 -13.11 -3.55 -42.14
C PHE A 28 -12.86 -3.81 -40.63
N LEU A 29 -12.33 -2.84 -39.93
CA LEU A 29 -12.10 -2.91 -38.48
C LEU A 29 -13.45 -2.96 -37.70
N ALA A 30 -14.47 -2.21 -38.13
CA ALA A 30 -15.82 -2.26 -37.56
C ALA A 30 -16.50 -3.65 -37.74
N ARG A 31 -16.25 -4.31 -38.86
CA ARG A 31 -16.84 -5.63 -39.17
C ARG A 31 -16.24 -6.75 -38.30
N ASN A 32 -15.00 -6.60 -37.82
CA ASN A 32 -14.29 -7.58 -37.01
C ASN A 32 -14.36 -7.30 -35.49
N GLY A 33 -15.20 -6.37 -35.05
CA GLY A 33 -15.37 -6.05 -33.63
C GLY A 33 -14.23 -5.23 -33.03
N ILE A 34 -13.10 -5.07 -33.73
CA ILE A 34 -11.90 -4.39 -33.25
C ILE A 34 -12.16 -2.89 -33.01
N VAL A 35 -13.03 -2.26 -33.83
CA VAL A 35 -13.37 -0.82 -33.65
C VAL A 35 -14.23 -0.57 -32.42
N ARG A 36 -15.05 -1.54 -31.99
CA ARG A 36 -15.82 -1.39 -30.75
C ARG A 36 -14.92 -1.38 -29.52
N GLN A 37 -13.89 -2.20 -29.53
CA GLN A 37 -12.90 -2.27 -28.46
C GLN A 37 -12.02 -1.01 -28.45
N PHE A 38 -11.57 -0.56 -29.61
CA PHE A 38 -10.78 0.68 -29.76
C PHE A 38 -11.55 1.96 -29.39
N GLN A 39 -12.87 1.98 -29.57
CA GLN A 39 -13.72 3.13 -29.19
C GLN A 39 -14.01 3.16 -27.69
N SER A 40 -14.13 2.01 -27.01
CA SER A 40 -14.27 1.97 -25.56
C SER A 40 -12.97 2.37 -24.86
N ASP A 41 -11.83 1.98 -25.41
CA ASP A 41 -10.50 2.25 -24.86
C ASP A 41 -10.05 3.72 -25.05
N LEU A 42 -10.59 4.39 -26.08
CA LEU A 42 -10.35 5.82 -26.33
C LEU A 42 -11.24 6.76 -25.50
N GLY A 43 -12.02 6.24 -24.56
CA GLY A 43 -12.84 7.06 -23.66
C GLY A 43 -14.03 7.76 -24.35
N PHE A 44 -14.36 7.41 -25.60
CA PHE A 44 -15.58 7.84 -26.25
C PHE A 44 -16.75 6.98 -25.77
N ASN A 45 -17.36 7.42 -24.69
CA ASN A 45 -18.59 6.85 -24.15
C ASN A 45 -19.76 7.20 -25.08
N PHE A 46 -19.95 6.45 -26.15
CA PHE A 46 -21.24 6.41 -26.83
C PHE A 46 -22.19 5.58 -25.97
N GLY A 47 -23.11 6.25 -25.27
CA GLY A 47 -24.04 5.66 -24.34
C GLY A 47 -24.91 4.58 -24.95
N PHE A 48 -24.46 3.33 -24.84
CA PHE A 48 -25.28 2.14 -25.01
C PHE A 48 -24.95 1.16 -23.89
N GLY A 49 -25.86 1.07 -22.94
CA GLY A 49 -25.95 -0.03 -21.98
C GLY A 49 -24.94 0.07 -20.82
N SER A 50 -25.43 -0.15 -19.64
CA SER A 50 -24.68 -0.19 -18.37
C SER A 50 -23.22 -0.64 -18.56
N SER A 51 -22.27 0.29 -18.43
CA SER A 51 -20.85 -0.01 -18.44
C SER A 51 -20.56 -0.90 -17.23
N ARG A 52 -20.35 -2.18 -17.47
CA ARG A 52 -19.95 -3.11 -16.43
C ARG A 52 -18.52 -2.82 -16.05
N THR A 53 -18.28 -2.68 -14.78
CA THR A 53 -16.98 -2.36 -14.23
C THR A 53 -16.15 -3.63 -14.08
N TYR A 54 -14.85 -3.56 -14.36
CA TYR A 54 -13.92 -4.67 -14.17
C TYR A 54 -13.72 -4.99 -12.68
N TYR A 55 -13.61 -3.95 -11.85
CA TYR A 55 -13.53 -4.11 -10.41
C TYR A 55 -14.92 -3.90 -9.77
N GLU A 56 -15.34 -4.82 -8.93
CA GLU A 56 -16.58 -4.67 -8.12
C GLU A 56 -16.54 -3.39 -7.28
N ALA A 57 -15.37 -2.97 -6.81
CA ALA A 57 -15.17 -1.72 -6.09
C ALA A 57 -15.57 -0.46 -6.87
N ALA A 58 -15.73 -0.54 -8.18
CA ALA A 58 -16.25 0.54 -9.02
C ALA A 58 -17.72 0.34 -9.40
N SER A 59 -18.30 -0.84 -9.15
CA SER A 59 -19.69 -1.18 -9.44
C SER A 59 -20.63 -0.80 -8.31
N ASN A 60 -21.89 -0.55 -8.64
CA ASN A 60 -22.96 -0.38 -7.67
C ASN A 60 -23.78 -1.69 -7.49
N SER A 61 -23.70 -2.60 -8.47
CA SER A 61 -24.38 -3.90 -8.46
C SER A 61 -23.43 -4.95 -9.04
N PRO A 62 -22.56 -5.55 -8.21
CA PRO A 62 -21.63 -6.56 -8.68
C PRO A 62 -22.37 -7.83 -9.11
N SER A 63 -22.01 -8.37 -10.28
CA SER A 63 -22.53 -9.63 -10.79
C SER A 63 -21.43 -10.35 -11.58
N ILE A 64 -21.06 -11.54 -11.13
CA ILE A 64 -20.03 -12.36 -11.75
C ILE A 64 -20.49 -12.99 -13.08
N GLU A 65 -21.81 -13.21 -13.22
CA GLU A 65 -22.41 -13.80 -14.42
C GLU A 65 -22.11 -13.00 -15.70
N TYR A 66 -21.81 -11.72 -15.52
CA TYR A 66 -21.55 -10.80 -16.61
C TYR A 66 -20.15 -10.19 -16.54
N ALA A 67 -19.17 -10.94 -16.02
CA ALA A 67 -17.80 -10.48 -15.99
C ALA A 67 -17.34 -10.05 -17.40
N PRO A 68 -16.81 -8.84 -17.57
CA PRO A 68 -16.36 -8.37 -18.87
C PRO A 68 -15.05 -9.04 -19.29
N ASP A 69 -14.90 -9.32 -20.57
CA ASP A 69 -13.64 -9.75 -21.15
C ASP A 69 -12.81 -8.52 -21.54
N TYR A 70 -11.89 -8.12 -20.65
CA TYR A 70 -11.10 -6.90 -20.82
C TYR A 70 -9.61 -7.19 -20.95
N GLY A 71 -8.94 -6.43 -21.82
CA GLY A 71 -7.48 -6.35 -21.88
C GLY A 71 -6.88 -5.72 -20.61
N PRO A 72 -5.55 -5.83 -20.40
CA PRO A 72 -4.90 -5.38 -19.15
C PRO A 72 -5.06 -3.89 -18.85
N ASN A 73 -5.30 -3.05 -19.87
CA ASN A 73 -5.43 -1.60 -19.72
C ASN A 73 -6.88 -1.09 -19.80
N SER A 74 -7.85 -1.95 -20.06
CA SER A 74 -9.27 -1.54 -20.21
C SER A 74 -9.88 -1.08 -18.89
N ALA A 75 -9.39 -1.58 -17.76
CA ALA A 75 -9.81 -1.16 -16.42
C ALA A 75 -9.30 0.23 -16.01
N ASN A 76 -8.35 0.83 -16.74
CA ASN A 76 -7.75 2.12 -16.38
C ASN A 76 -8.77 3.28 -16.31
N GLY A 77 -9.90 3.18 -17.02
CA GLY A 77 -11.01 4.14 -16.89
C GLY A 77 -11.67 4.17 -15.50
N GLU A 78 -11.52 3.09 -14.72
CA GLU A 78 -12.07 2.96 -13.38
C GLU A 78 -11.08 3.43 -12.29
N LEU A 79 -9.80 3.59 -12.65
CA LEU A 79 -8.69 3.85 -11.73
C LEU A 79 -8.98 5.05 -10.81
N ALA A 80 -9.39 6.19 -11.36
CA ALA A 80 -9.64 7.40 -10.59
C ALA A 80 -10.78 7.21 -9.55
N LYS A 81 -11.80 6.39 -9.87
CA LYS A 81 -12.91 6.08 -8.95
C LYS A 81 -12.43 5.18 -7.81
N ILE A 82 -11.65 4.16 -8.13
CA ILE A 82 -11.11 3.20 -7.14
C ILE A 82 -10.12 3.91 -6.22
N GLN A 83 -9.21 4.72 -6.76
CA GLN A 83 -8.25 5.52 -5.97
C GLN A 83 -8.95 6.47 -4.99
N ARG A 84 -9.99 7.18 -5.46
CA ARG A 84 -10.77 8.05 -4.59
C ARG A 84 -11.41 7.28 -3.43
N ARG A 85 -12.00 6.11 -3.69
CA ARG A 85 -12.61 5.26 -2.65
C ARG A 85 -11.54 4.73 -1.70
N SER A 86 -10.42 4.23 -2.22
CA SER A 86 -9.31 3.72 -1.41
C SER A 86 -8.73 4.80 -0.48
N ARG A 87 -8.49 6.02 -0.98
CA ARG A 87 -8.03 7.14 -0.18
C ARG A 87 -9.02 7.53 0.92
N TRP A 88 -10.31 7.54 0.59
CA TRP A 88 -11.35 7.81 1.56
C TRP A 88 -11.39 6.75 2.66
N THR A 89 -11.34 5.46 2.29
CA THR A 89 -11.30 4.36 3.24
C THR A 89 -10.05 4.43 4.11
N ALA A 90 -8.86 4.65 3.52
CA ALA A 90 -7.61 4.79 4.27
C ALA A 90 -7.61 6.00 5.23
N ALA A 91 -8.36 7.06 4.91
CA ALA A 91 -8.49 8.23 5.80
C ALA A 91 -9.48 8.02 6.96
N ASN A 92 -10.48 7.14 6.78
CA ASN A 92 -11.61 6.98 7.70
C ASN A 92 -11.69 5.58 8.36
N ASP A 93 -10.79 4.67 8.03
CA ASP A 93 -10.66 3.35 8.64
C ASP A 93 -9.23 3.16 9.17
N GLY A 94 -9.12 3.04 10.51
CA GLY A 94 -7.82 2.91 11.18
C GLY A 94 -7.07 1.64 10.83
N PHE A 95 -7.76 0.54 10.51
CA PHE A 95 -7.14 -0.73 10.15
C PHE A 95 -6.55 -0.68 8.74
N VAL A 96 -7.26 -0.09 7.80
CA VAL A 96 -6.77 0.16 6.43
C VAL A 96 -5.61 1.16 6.44
N ALA A 97 -5.70 2.23 7.25
CA ALA A 97 -4.61 3.17 7.44
C ALA A 97 -3.36 2.48 8.00
N ASN A 98 -3.55 1.58 8.99
CA ASN A 98 -2.46 0.81 9.58
C ASN A 98 -1.88 -0.19 8.58
N ALA A 99 -2.71 -0.87 7.77
CA ALA A 99 -2.23 -1.80 6.75
C ALA A 99 -1.24 -1.14 5.77
N ASN A 100 -1.57 0.06 5.27
CA ASN A 100 -0.67 0.83 4.40
C ASN A 100 0.66 1.16 5.09
N ARG A 101 0.64 1.54 6.38
CA ARG A 101 1.85 1.80 7.18
C ARG A 101 2.66 0.54 7.43
N GLN A 102 2.00 -0.59 7.74
CA GLN A 102 2.69 -1.85 8.00
C GLN A 102 3.41 -2.38 6.76
N VAL A 103 2.86 -2.20 5.57
CA VAL A 103 3.59 -2.49 4.32
C VAL A 103 4.87 -1.66 4.25
N ALA A 104 4.79 -0.34 4.44
CA ALA A 104 5.96 0.53 4.40
C ALA A 104 6.99 0.21 5.49
N ASN A 105 6.52 -0.06 6.73
CA ASN A 105 7.37 -0.44 7.85
C ASN A 105 8.15 -1.74 7.59
N ASN A 106 7.50 -2.73 6.98
CA ASN A 106 8.12 -4.02 6.74
C ASN A 106 8.99 -4.04 5.47
N VAL A 107 8.64 -3.26 4.44
CA VAL A 107 9.41 -3.21 3.18
C VAL A 107 10.61 -2.29 3.28
N ILE A 108 10.40 -1.07 3.77
CA ILE A 108 11.44 -0.04 3.83
C ILE A 108 12.03 0.12 5.22
N GLY A 109 11.19 0.03 6.27
CA GLY A 109 11.62 0.26 7.65
C GLY A 109 12.37 1.59 7.80
N TYR A 110 13.59 1.55 8.31
CA TYR A 110 14.49 2.70 8.41
C TYR A 110 15.36 2.94 7.17
N GLY A 111 15.14 2.18 6.09
CA GLY A 111 15.77 2.37 4.78
C GLY A 111 16.55 1.16 4.27
N ILE A 112 16.57 1.00 2.96
CA ILE A 112 17.41 0.03 2.24
C ILE A 112 18.72 0.72 1.93
N LYS A 113 19.85 0.11 2.32
CA LYS A 113 21.19 0.70 2.19
C LYS A 113 21.97 0.04 1.04
N PRO A 114 22.57 0.81 0.12
CA PRO A 114 23.51 0.25 -0.85
C PRO A 114 24.86 -0.04 -0.19
N ARG A 115 25.47 -1.19 -0.52
CA ARG A 115 26.84 -1.54 -0.12
C ARG A 115 27.81 -0.83 -1.05
N ILE A 116 28.37 0.29 -0.62
CA ILE A 116 29.24 1.14 -1.42
C ILE A 116 30.69 0.92 -0.99
N LYS A 117 31.52 0.32 -1.86
CA LYS A 117 32.93 0.07 -1.60
C LYS A 117 33.76 1.36 -1.63
N ASP A 118 33.46 2.27 -2.55
CA ASP A 118 34.18 3.54 -2.70
C ASP A 118 33.85 4.51 -1.55
N PRO A 119 34.86 4.94 -0.74
CA PRO A 119 34.60 5.80 0.41
C PRO A 119 34.13 7.21 0.04
N VAL A 120 34.51 7.73 -1.15
CA VAL A 120 34.08 9.05 -1.62
C VAL A 120 32.61 9.01 -2.01
N LEU A 121 32.22 8.00 -2.81
CA LEU A 121 30.80 7.79 -3.17
C LEU A 121 29.95 7.52 -1.93
N ARG A 122 30.43 6.70 -0.98
CA ARG A 122 29.74 6.42 0.30
C ARG A 122 29.47 7.71 1.08
N LYS A 123 30.47 8.58 1.23
CA LYS A 123 30.32 9.87 1.90
C LYS A 123 29.34 10.79 1.17
N LYS A 124 29.44 10.87 -0.16
CA LYS A 124 28.55 11.69 -0.99
C LYS A 124 27.12 11.19 -0.97
N TRP A 125 26.90 9.87 -1.00
CA TRP A 125 25.59 9.25 -0.87
C TRP A 125 24.91 9.61 0.45
N ARG A 126 25.62 9.42 1.58
CA ARG A 126 25.10 9.79 2.91
C ARG A 126 24.71 11.28 3.01
N GLN A 127 25.50 12.15 2.37
CA GLN A 127 25.19 13.59 2.32
C GLN A 127 23.96 13.87 1.47
N TRP A 128 23.89 13.28 0.26
CA TRP A 128 22.79 13.47 -0.67
C TRP A 128 21.46 12.91 -0.13
N CYS A 129 21.45 11.77 0.53
CA CYS A 129 20.24 11.19 1.13
C CYS A 129 19.52 12.17 2.05
N ARG A 130 20.24 13.04 2.77
CA ARG A 130 19.65 14.03 3.69
C ARG A 130 18.95 15.20 2.99
N GLU A 131 19.22 15.41 1.70
CA GLU A 131 18.69 16.51 0.90
C GLU A 131 18.03 16.03 -0.40
N ALA A 132 17.73 14.74 -0.49
CA ALA A 132 17.19 14.11 -1.69
C ALA A 132 15.78 14.62 -2.06
N ASP A 133 15.00 15.10 -1.09
CA ASP A 133 13.63 15.59 -1.33
C ASP A 133 13.62 16.99 -1.93
N ALA A 134 12.96 17.13 -3.08
CA ALA A 134 12.79 18.43 -3.75
C ALA A 134 11.97 19.46 -2.94
N ARG A 135 11.18 19.00 -1.96
CA ARG A 135 10.45 19.85 -0.99
C ARG A 135 11.28 20.20 0.23
N GLY A 136 12.38 19.46 0.49
CA GLY A 136 13.25 19.66 1.64
C GLY A 136 12.64 19.26 3.00
N VAL A 137 11.64 18.35 2.99
CA VAL A 137 10.94 17.90 4.20
C VAL A 137 11.45 16.55 4.66
N LEU A 138 11.72 15.63 3.73
CA LEU A 138 12.07 14.25 4.01
C LEU A 138 13.50 13.95 3.57
N ASP A 139 14.17 13.04 4.25
CA ASP A 139 15.34 12.39 3.71
C ASP A 139 14.96 11.29 2.70
N PHE A 140 15.93 10.70 2.03
CA PHE A 140 15.68 9.68 1.02
C PHE A 140 14.97 8.45 1.57
N HIS A 141 15.30 8.00 2.77
CA HIS A 141 14.74 6.79 3.38
C HIS A 141 13.31 7.02 3.86
N LEU A 142 13.05 8.15 4.51
CA LEU A 142 11.69 8.55 4.90
C LEU A 142 10.80 8.81 3.68
N MET A 143 11.38 9.36 2.60
CA MET A 143 10.66 9.54 1.33
C MET A 143 10.30 8.18 0.70
N ALA A 144 11.22 7.22 0.67
CA ALA A 144 10.95 5.87 0.21
C ALA A 144 9.87 5.18 1.06
N HIS A 145 9.89 5.36 2.38
CA HIS A 145 8.85 4.89 3.28
C HIS A 145 7.48 5.51 2.96
N ALA A 146 7.42 6.82 2.74
CA ALA A 146 6.19 7.52 2.35
C ALA A 146 5.65 7.04 1.00
N ILE A 147 6.53 6.79 0.02
CA ILE A 147 6.18 6.21 -1.28
C ILE A 147 5.54 4.82 -1.07
N TRP A 148 6.13 3.97 -0.25
CA TRP A 148 5.63 2.63 0.04
C TRP A 148 4.40 2.59 0.93
N SER A 149 4.09 3.64 1.66
CA SER A 149 2.80 3.83 2.33
C SER A 149 1.71 4.31 1.35
N THR A 150 2.11 5.08 0.34
CA THR A 150 1.20 5.64 -0.67
C THR A 150 0.86 4.61 -1.76
N MET A 151 1.83 3.80 -2.20
CA MET A 151 1.66 2.87 -3.30
C MET A 151 0.54 1.84 -3.06
N PRO A 152 0.41 1.16 -1.91
CA PRO A 152 -0.72 0.26 -1.68
C PRO A 152 -2.08 0.98 -1.65
N ARG A 153 -2.11 2.23 -1.17
CA ARG A 153 -3.31 3.07 -1.10
C ARG A 153 -3.77 3.54 -2.47
N ASP A 154 -2.84 4.01 -3.31
CA ASP A 154 -3.12 4.66 -4.59
C ASP A 154 -2.89 3.72 -5.78
N GLY A 155 -2.21 2.59 -5.58
CA GLY A 155 -1.82 1.62 -6.60
C GLY A 155 -0.47 1.91 -7.25
N GLU A 156 -0.08 3.17 -7.32
CA GLU A 156 1.14 3.62 -8.00
C GLU A 156 1.62 4.96 -7.47
N VAL A 157 2.92 5.25 -7.68
CA VAL A 157 3.55 6.53 -7.38
C VAL A 157 4.54 6.88 -8.50
N PHE A 158 4.59 8.13 -8.88
CA PHE A 158 5.58 8.66 -9.83
C PHE A 158 6.66 9.43 -9.09
N ILE A 159 7.93 9.19 -9.41
CA ILE A 159 9.05 9.90 -8.80
C ILE A 159 9.78 10.66 -9.91
N ARG A 160 9.73 11.97 -9.88
CA ARG A 160 10.38 12.80 -10.87
C ARG A 160 11.78 13.21 -10.43
N PHE A 161 12.77 13.04 -11.29
CA PHE A 161 14.10 13.62 -11.13
C PHE A 161 14.05 15.11 -11.39
N ARG A 162 14.47 15.91 -10.40
CA ARG A 162 14.50 17.37 -10.48
C ARG A 162 15.95 17.85 -10.57
N PRO A 163 16.41 18.35 -11.72
CA PRO A 163 17.76 18.91 -11.81
C PRO A 163 17.90 20.12 -10.87
N ARG A 164 19.06 20.24 -10.26
CA ARG A 164 19.48 21.35 -9.41
C ARG A 164 20.83 21.88 -9.86
N ARG A 165 21.18 23.06 -9.41
CA ARG A 165 22.55 23.54 -9.58
C ARG A 165 23.43 22.90 -8.51
N LYS A 166 24.70 22.66 -8.82
CA LYS A 166 25.66 22.08 -7.89
C LYS A 166 25.79 22.93 -6.61
N GLU A 167 25.72 24.26 -6.76
CA GLU A 167 25.86 25.24 -5.69
C GLU A 167 24.66 25.25 -4.73
N ASP A 168 23.49 24.84 -5.21
CA ASP A 168 22.26 24.79 -4.41
C ASP A 168 22.23 23.55 -3.49
N MET A 169 23.16 22.61 -3.69
CA MET A 169 23.20 21.33 -2.99
C MET A 169 24.40 21.24 -2.06
N ARG A 170 24.19 20.89 -0.80
CA ARG A 170 25.29 20.72 0.18
C ARG A 170 26.24 19.57 -0.18
N SER A 171 25.71 18.48 -0.74
CA SER A 171 26.49 17.38 -1.29
C SER A 171 27.22 17.75 -2.57
N GLY A 172 26.74 18.78 -3.28
CA GLY A 172 27.13 19.14 -4.62
C GLY A 172 26.51 18.28 -5.72
N VAL A 173 25.69 17.28 -5.39
CA VAL A 173 25.05 16.38 -6.37
C VAL A 173 23.84 17.10 -7.01
N PRO A 174 23.82 17.32 -8.33
CA PRO A 174 22.93 18.30 -8.97
C PRO A 174 21.53 17.77 -9.27
N PHE A 175 20.92 16.99 -8.41
CA PHE A 175 19.52 16.56 -8.55
C PHE A 175 18.86 16.23 -7.23
N GLN A 176 17.54 16.30 -7.23
CA GLN A 176 16.64 15.87 -6.15
C GLN A 176 15.48 15.05 -6.71
N LEU A 177 14.75 14.38 -5.85
CA LEU A 177 13.60 13.57 -6.18
C LEU A 177 12.31 14.27 -5.76
N GLN A 178 11.28 14.15 -6.57
CA GLN A 178 9.93 14.64 -6.27
C GLN A 178 8.93 13.51 -6.43
N PRO A 179 8.48 12.88 -5.36
CA PRO A 179 7.35 11.97 -5.40
C PRO A 179 6.06 12.72 -5.77
N LEU A 180 5.27 12.11 -6.65
CA LEU A 180 4.03 12.65 -7.18
C LEU A 180 2.95 11.56 -7.11
N GLU A 181 1.74 11.94 -6.72
CA GLU A 181 0.59 11.04 -6.70
C GLU A 181 0.14 10.68 -8.13
N SER A 182 -0.58 9.58 -8.26
CA SER A 182 -1.12 9.07 -9.51
C SER A 182 -1.93 10.12 -10.29
N ASP A 183 -2.59 11.05 -9.61
CA ASP A 183 -3.41 12.12 -10.21
C ASP A 183 -2.63 13.06 -11.14
N TYR A 184 -1.30 13.11 -11.02
CA TYR A 184 -0.48 13.90 -11.93
C TYR A 184 -0.44 13.34 -13.35
N VAL A 185 -0.81 12.07 -13.56
CA VAL A 185 -0.83 11.41 -14.86
C VAL A 185 -2.27 11.09 -15.23
N PRO A 186 -2.85 11.76 -16.25
CA PRO A 186 -4.25 11.61 -16.62
C PRO A 186 -4.56 10.19 -17.14
N PRO A 187 -5.38 9.39 -16.46
CA PRO A 187 -5.73 8.04 -16.92
C PRO A 187 -6.62 8.06 -18.18
N GLU A 188 -7.28 9.16 -18.45
CA GLU A 188 -8.14 9.37 -19.63
C GLU A 188 -7.36 9.72 -20.91
N LYS A 189 -6.04 10.01 -20.80
CA LYS A 189 -5.25 10.40 -21.97
C LYS A 189 -4.83 9.16 -22.78
N ASN A 190 -5.64 8.86 -23.82
CA ASN A 190 -5.42 7.77 -24.76
C ASN A 190 -5.44 8.36 -26.19
N GLU A 191 -4.30 8.38 -26.85
CA GLU A 191 -4.17 8.94 -28.20
C GLU A 191 -2.92 8.40 -28.91
N ILE A 192 -2.85 8.59 -30.21
CA ILE A 192 -1.64 8.34 -30.99
C ILE A 192 -0.87 9.65 -31.08
N ALA A 193 0.36 9.67 -30.57
CA ALA A 193 1.24 10.83 -30.63
C ALA A 193 1.67 11.14 -32.08
N PRO A 194 2.07 12.39 -32.39
CA PRO A 194 2.51 12.77 -33.74
C PRO A 194 3.70 11.99 -34.27
N ASN A 195 4.51 11.40 -33.40
CA ASN A 195 5.65 10.55 -33.73
C ASN A 195 5.27 9.08 -33.99
N GLY A 196 3.98 8.75 -33.98
CA GLY A 196 3.48 7.38 -34.18
C GLY A 196 3.48 6.50 -32.93
N ASN A 197 3.93 7.01 -31.78
CA ASN A 197 3.86 6.32 -30.49
C ASN A 197 2.42 6.25 -30.00
N ILE A 198 2.12 5.24 -29.19
CA ILE A 198 0.80 5.06 -28.60
C ILE A 198 0.82 5.55 -27.16
N ILE A 199 -0.12 6.40 -26.80
CA ILE A 199 -0.32 6.86 -25.42
C ILE A 199 -1.49 6.09 -24.84
N VAL A 200 -1.24 5.36 -23.75
CA VAL A 200 -2.25 4.61 -22.99
C VAL A 200 -2.25 5.15 -21.56
N SER A 201 -3.37 5.70 -21.15
CA SER A 201 -3.58 6.22 -19.78
C SER A 201 -2.46 7.17 -19.33
N GLY A 202 -2.01 8.05 -20.25
CA GLY A 202 -0.97 9.03 -20.00
C GLY A 202 0.46 8.53 -20.13
N ILE A 203 0.67 7.25 -20.43
CA ILE A 203 1.99 6.63 -20.64
C ILE A 203 2.20 6.40 -22.14
N GLU A 204 3.26 7.01 -22.69
CA GLU A 204 3.64 6.90 -24.09
C GLU A 204 4.62 5.76 -24.30
N LYS A 205 4.28 4.85 -25.20
CA LYS A 205 5.12 3.71 -25.60
C LYS A 205 5.39 3.70 -27.10
N ASP A 206 6.53 3.18 -27.47
CA ASP A 206 6.92 2.98 -28.87
C ASP A 206 6.28 1.71 -29.47
N GLN A 207 6.66 1.41 -30.72
CA GLN A 207 6.14 0.26 -31.48
C GLN A 207 6.55 -1.10 -30.90
N ILE A 208 7.55 -1.14 -30.01
CA ILE A 208 8.04 -2.37 -29.34
C ILE A 208 7.66 -2.36 -27.85
N ASP A 209 6.63 -1.60 -27.48
CA ASP A 209 6.06 -1.49 -26.12
C ASP A 209 7.00 -0.88 -25.05
N ARG A 210 8.12 -0.26 -25.45
CA ARG A 210 9.02 0.43 -24.52
C ARG A 210 8.45 1.79 -24.15
N VAL A 211 8.36 2.10 -22.86
CA VAL A 211 7.94 3.41 -22.36
C VAL A 211 8.96 4.48 -22.75
N GLN A 212 8.49 5.50 -23.47
CA GLN A 212 9.30 6.62 -23.97
C GLN A 212 9.08 7.90 -23.17
N ALA A 213 7.87 8.15 -22.73
CA ALA A 213 7.51 9.34 -21.99
C ALA A 213 6.26 9.13 -21.13
N ILE A 214 6.08 10.00 -20.16
CA ILE A 214 4.90 10.07 -19.30
C ILE A 214 4.33 11.48 -19.43
N TRP A 215 3.04 11.57 -19.67
CA TRP A 215 2.31 12.82 -19.77
C TRP A 215 1.83 13.24 -18.39
N MET A 216 2.33 14.35 -17.88
CA MET A 216 2.12 14.77 -16.49
C MET A 216 1.63 16.21 -16.41
N TYR A 217 0.71 16.45 -15.47
CA TYR A 217 0.34 17.81 -15.07
C TYR A 217 1.51 18.50 -14.34
N GLU A 218 1.59 19.82 -14.46
CA GLU A 218 2.61 20.61 -13.75
C GLU A 218 2.27 20.77 -12.26
N TYR A 219 0.98 20.87 -11.96
CA TYR A 219 0.40 21.00 -10.61
C TYR A 219 -0.63 19.90 -10.38
N HIS A 220 -0.93 19.63 -9.12
CA HIS A 220 -1.94 18.64 -8.78
C HIS A 220 -3.33 19.08 -9.29
N PRO A 221 -4.01 18.31 -10.16
CA PRO A 221 -5.22 18.76 -10.85
C PRO A 221 -6.42 18.97 -9.92
N LYS A 222 -6.39 18.38 -8.71
CA LYS A 222 -7.46 18.51 -7.70
C LYS A 222 -7.10 19.50 -6.58
N ASP A 223 -5.97 20.19 -6.67
CA ASP A 223 -5.58 21.22 -5.70
C ASP A 223 -6.09 22.59 -6.17
N PHE A 224 -7.13 23.08 -5.51
CA PHE A 224 -7.79 24.36 -5.83
C PHE A 224 -6.97 25.60 -5.50
N ALA A 225 -5.86 25.47 -4.79
CA ALA A 225 -5.04 26.61 -4.38
C ALA A 225 -4.29 27.29 -5.56
N ARG A 226 -4.25 26.66 -6.73
CA ARG A 226 -3.58 27.18 -7.94
C ARG A 226 -4.40 26.92 -9.19
N ILE A 227 -5.38 27.80 -9.44
CA ILE A 227 -6.21 27.74 -10.64
C ILE A 227 -5.57 28.60 -11.74
N ASP A 228 -4.60 28.06 -12.47
CA ASP A 228 -4.20 28.58 -13.77
C ASP A 228 -4.71 27.62 -14.86
N LYS A 229 -5.38 28.15 -15.89
CA LYS A 229 -5.87 27.36 -17.03
C LYS A 229 -4.79 26.51 -17.72
N ARG A 230 -3.52 26.92 -17.63
CA ARG A 230 -2.36 26.20 -18.17
C ARG A 230 -2.00 24.96 -17.33
N SER A 231 -2.46 24.88 -16.09
CA SER A 231 -2.19 23.77 -15.16
C SER A 231 -2.88 22.47 -15.57
N PHE A 232 -3.94 22.55 -16.39
CA PHE A 232 -4.73 21.40 -16.83
C PHE A 232 -4.26 20.75 -18.13
N LEU A 233 -3.16 21.23 -18.73
CA LEU A 233 -2.57 20.63 -19.91
C LEU A 233 -1.38 19.75 -19.50
N PRO A 234 -1.47 18.42 -19.65
CA PRO A 234 -0.37 17.55 -19.34
C PRO A 234 0.79 17.79 -20.30
N LYS A 235 2.01 17.84 -19.75
CA LYS A 235 3.26 18.00 -20.49
C LYS A 235 3.94 16.64 -20.65
N ARG A 236 4.57 16.45 -21.81
CA ARG A 236 5.39 15.27 -22.09
C ARG A 236 6.68 15.32 -21.28
N VAL A 237 6.93 14.33 -20.45
CA VAL A 237 8.17 14.16 -19.67
C VAL A 237 8.81 12.85 -20.10
N LEU A 238 10.12 12.85 -20.37
CA LEU A 238 10.83 11.65 -20.81
C LEU A 238 10.81 10.57 -19.71
N ALA A 239 10.72 9.31 -20.12
CA ALA A 239 10.75 8.17 -19.19
C ALA A 239 12.05 8.11 -18.36
N SER A 240 13.18 8.61 -18.89
CA SER A 240 14.44 8.74 -18.15
C SER A 240 14.40 9.75 -16.99
N GLU A 241 13.39 10.61 -16.95
CA GLU A 241 13.22 11.67 -15.95
C GLU A 241 12.18 11.33 -14.87
N VAL A 242 11.49 10.19 -15.01
CA VAL A 242 10.40 9.77 -14.11
C VAL A 242 10.49 8.29 -13.85
N LEU A 243 10.50 7.90 -12.57
CA LEU A 243 10.29 6.51 -12.18
C LEU A 243 8.80 6.29 -11.95
N HIS A 244 8.27 5.21 -12.48
CA HIS A 244 6.92 4.75 -12.24
C HIS A 244 6.97 3.53 -11.33
N VAL A 245 6.52 3.70 -10.09
CA VAL A 245 6.54 2.67 -9.04
C VAL A 245 5.14 2.11 -8.88
N TYR A 246 4.96 0.85 -9.22
CA TYR A 246 3.67 0.16 -9.10
C TYR A 246 3.86 -1.36 -9.12
N ARG A 247 2.86 -2.09 -8.65
CA ARG A 247 2.79 -3.54 -8.75
C ARG A 247 1.92 -3.90 -9.95
N PRO A 248 2.48 -4.52 -11.01
CA PRO A 248 1.69 -4.97 -12.14
C PRO A 248 0.87 -6.21 -11.74
N ASP A 249 -0.45 -6.15 -11.83
CA ASP A 249 -1.33 -7.31 -11.59
C ASP A 249 -1.45 -8.19 -12.84
N ARG A 250 -1.26 -7.62 -14.04
CA ARG A 250 -1.27 -8.31 -15.34
C ARG A 250 -0.08 -7.84 -16.17
N PHE A 251 0.47 -8.73 -17.01
CA PHE A 251 1.46 -8.32 -18.00
C PHE A 251 0.88 -7.23 -18.90
N GLU A 252 1.70 -6.30 -19.35
CA GLU A 252 1.34 -5.13 -20.17
C GLU A 252 0.41 -4.11 -19.47
N ALA A 253 0.05 -4.30 -18.20
CA ALA A 253 -0.67 -3.28 -17.44
C ALA A 253 0.22 -2.04 -17.29
N MET A 254 -0.30 -0.90 -17.78
CA MET A 254 0.43 0.38 -17.78
C MET A 254 0.21 1.19 -16.49
N ARG A 255 -0.78 0.83 -15.68
CA ARG A 255 -1.13 1.55 -14.44
C ARG A 255 -1.28 0.58 -13.27
N GLY A 256 -0.97 1.06 -12.07
CA GLY A 256 -1.17 0.31 -10.84
C GLY A 256 -2.51 0.61 -10.18
N PHE A 257 -3.13 -0.40 -9.57
CA PHE A 257 -4.39 -0.27 -8.85
C PHE A 257 -4.16 -0.37 -7.34
N PRO A 258 -4.99 0.35 -6.52
CA PRO A 258 -4.97 0.20 -5.06
C PRO A 258 -5.06 -1.27 -4.63
N TRP A 259 -4.22 -1.68 -3.71
CA TRP A 259 -4.15 -3.09 -3.30
C TRP A 259 -5.44 -3.57 -2.61
N ILE A 260 -6.15 -2.65 -1.96
CA ILE A 260 -7.44 -2.93 -1.33
C ILE A 260 -8.58 -3.10 -2.35
N ALA A 261 -8.38 -2.83 -3.64
CA ALA A 261 -9.47 -2.82 -4.62
C ALA A 261 -10.38 -4.07 -4.56
N PRO A 262 -9.87 -5.31 -4.41
CA PRO A 262 -10.73 -6.50 -4.28
C PRO A 262 -11.60 -6.51 -3.02
N ALA A 263 -11.12 -5.95 -1.91
CA ALA A 263 -11.82 -5.93 -0.62
C ALA A 263 -12.47 -4.59 -0.29
N LEU A 264 -12.49 -3.62 -1.21
CA LEU A 264 -12.95 -2.25 -0.92
C LEU A 264 -14.43 -2.20 -0.57
N ASN A 265 -15.28 -2.95 -1.28
CA ASN A 265 -16.70 -3.04 -0.97
C ASN A 265 -16.95 -3.76 0.36
N LYS A 266 -16.10 -4.75 0.69
CA LYS A 266 -16.16 -5.46 1.96
C LYS A 266 -15.78 -4.54 3.13
N ALA A 267 -14.75 -3.73 2.97
CA ALA A 267 -14.35 -2.75 3.98
C ALA A 267 -15.46 -1.75 4.28
N GLU A 268 -16.17 -1.25 3.25
CA GLU A 268 -17.33 -0.38 3.43
C GLU A 268 -18.50 -1.10 4.12
N SER A 269 -18.78 -2.35 3.74
CA SER A 269 -19.82 -3.16 4.37
C SER A 269 -19.52 -3.44 5.85
N LEU A 270 -18.26 -3.73 6.20
CA LEU A 270 -17.83 -3.93 7.57
C LEU A 270 -18.02 -2.66 8.41
N LYS A 271 -17.66 -1.50 7.87
CA LYS A 271 -17.85 -0.23 8.54
C LYS A 271 -19.32 0.04 8.81
N THR A 272 -20.19 -0.14 7.82
CA THR A 272 -21.64 0.01 7.97
C THR A 272 -22.20 -0.98 9.01
N TYR A 273 -21.69 -2.21 9.03
CA TYR A 273 -22.07 -3.20 10.03
C TYR A 273 -21.61 -2.81 11.45
N ASP A 274 -20.36 -2.31 11.60
CA ASP A 274 -19.85 -1.80 12.88
C ASP A 274 -20.69 -0.63 13.40
N GLU A 275 -21.13 0.28 12.51
CA GLU A 275 -22.02 1.40 12.85
C GLU A 275 -23.40 0.88 13.33
N ALA A 276 -24.00 -0.06 12.60
CA ALA A 276 -25.29 -0.66 12.96
C ALA A 276 -25.20 -1.41 14.31
N GLU A 277 -24.11 -2.14 14.55
CA GLU A 277 -23.88 -2.85 15.81
C GLU A 277 -23.70 -1.89 16.98
N LEU A 278 -22.99 -0.78 16.75
CA LEU A 278 -22.85 0.29 17.74
C LEU A 278 -24.20 0.93 18.09
N GLU A 279 -25.05 1.20 17.08
CA GLU A 279 -26.40 1.75 17.29
C GLU A 279 -27.28 0.73 18.04
N ARG A 280 -27.19 -0.56 17.70
CA ARG A 280 -27.89 -1.62 18.43
C ARG A 280 -27.49 -1.64 19.91
N LYS A 281 -26.18 -1.57 20.21
CA LYS A 281 -25.68 -1.54 21.59
C LYS A 281 -26.05 -0.28 22.35
N LYS A 282 -26.06 0.86 21.68
CA LYS A 282 -26.58 2.11 22.25
C LYS A 282 -28.07 1.97 22.59
N GLY A 283 -28.88 1.42 21.68
CA GLY A 283 -30.31 1.16 21.91
C GLY A 283 -30.54 0.22 23.09
N GLN A 284 -29.73 -0.85 23.22
CA GLN A 284 -29.77 -1.74 24.38
C GLN A 284 -29.42 -1.01 25.69
N ALA A 285 -28.45 -0.14 25.69
CA ALA A 285 -28.04 0.64 26.87
C ALA A 285 -29.07 1.70 27.26
N MET A 286 -29.88 2.16 26.31
CA MET A 286 -30.89 3.20 26.55
C MET A 286 -32.22 2.69 27.10
N HIS A 287 -32.43 1.37 27.22
CA HIS A 287 -33.64 0.77 27.77
C HIS A 287 -34.91 1.41 27.19
N GLY A 288 -35.27 1.08 25.95
CA GLY A 288 -36.53 1.48 25.35
C GLY A 288 -37.67 0.49 25.70
N GLY A 289 -38.87 0.98 25.88
CA GLY A 289 -40.03 0.15 26.09
C GLY A 289 -41.28 0.67 25.38
N PHE A 290 -42.18 -0.24 25.04
CA PHE A 290 -43.49 0.13 24.52
C PHE A 290 -44.47 0.14 25.69
N ILE A 291 -45.18 1.24 25.85
CA ILE A 291 -46.23 1.39 26.83
C ILE A 291 -47.56 1.18 26.13
N THR A 292 -48.26 0.13 26.47
CA THR A 292 -49.59 -0.13 25.90
C THR A 292 -50.61 0.27 26.95
N PRO A 293 -51.34 1.38 26.76
CA PRO A 293 -52.35 1.82 27.70
C PRO A 293 -53.59 0.89 27.69
N PRO A 294 -54.25 0.74 28.82
CA PRO A 294 -55.50 0.00 28.87
C PRO A 294 -56.56 0.71 28.02
N LEU A 295 -57.38 -0.08 27.33
CA LEU A 295 -58.57 0.44 26.60
C LEU A 295 -59.67 0.75 27.64
N GLY A 296 -60.13 1.99 27.68
CA GLY A 296 -61.32 2.37 28.43
C GLY A 296 -62.60 1.76 27.86
N GLU A 297 -63.70 1.77 28.62
CA GLU A 297 -64.99 1.24 28.17
C GLU A 297 -65.50 1.86 26.85
N ASP A 298 -65.01 3.04 26.48
CA ASP A 298 -65.30 3.75 25.21
C ASP A 298 -64.33 3.39 24.08
N GLY A 299 -63.44 2.39 24.22
CA GLY A 299 -62.47 2.00 23.20
C GLY A 299 -61.38 3.03 22.91
N LYS A 300 -61.25 4.03 23.76
CA LYS A 300 -60.18 5.06 23.67
C LYS A 300 -59.09 4.82 24.68
N ALA A 301 -57.85 4.96 24.30
CA ALA A 301 -56.72 4.88 25.19
C ALA A 301 -56.76 6.04 26.19
N THR A 302 -56.81 5.74 27.48
CA THR A 302 -56.81 6.73 28.57
C THR A 302 -55.37 6.86 29.06
N LEU A 303 -54.66 7.84 28.53
CA LEU A 303 -53.36 8.24 29.10
C LEU A 303 -53.49 9.71 29.52
N GLY A 304 -53.32 9.94 30.81
CA GLY A 304 -53.24 11.27 31.38
C GLY A 304 -51.88 11.91 31.21
N VAL A 305 -51.34 11.96 29.98
CA VAL A 305 -50.03 12.52 29.67
C VAL A 305 -50.21 13.72 28.72
N ASP A 306 -49.74 14.86 29.15
CA ASP A 306 -49.62 16.08 28.32
C ASP A 306 -48.56 15.87 27.22
N GLY A 307 -48.94 15.44 26.03
CA GLY A 307 -48.01 15.24 24.89
C GLY A 307 -48.58 14.40 23.79
N VAL A 308 -49.72 14.82 23.26
CA VAL A 308 -50.30 14.24 22.02
C VAL A 308 -49.90 15.14 20.86
N ASP A 309 -49.24 14.59 19.85
CA ASP A 309 -48.98 15.32 18.60
C ASP A 309 -50.29 15.48 17.80
N ASN A 310 -50.30 16.34 16.75
CA ASN A 310 -51.45 16.63 15.91
C ASN A 310 -52.03 15.39 15.17
N ASN A 311 -51.39 14.20 15.29
CA ASN A 311 -51.78 12.96 14.65
C ASN A 311 -52.29 11.89 15.65
N GLY A 312 -52.39 12.22 16.95
CA GLY A 312 -52.91 11.32 17.98
C GLY A 312 -51.87 10.29 18.45
N SER A 313 -50.60 10.44 18.09
CA SER A 313 -49.54 9.56 18.57
C SER A 313 -48.92 10.13 19.87
N ILE A 314 -48.79 9.30 20.88
CA ILE A 314 -48.26 9.66 22.19
C ILE A 314 -46.76 9.41 22.20
N PHE A 315 -45.96 10.46 22.25
CA PHE A 315 -44.53 10.39 22.45
C PHE A 315 -44.16 10.68 23.90
N ALA A 316 -43.88 9.64 24.68
CA ALA A 316 -43.21 9.81 25.93
C ALA A 316 -41.70 9.78 25.71
N GLY A 317 -41.02 10.93 25.78
CA GLY A 317 -39.56 11.00 25.74
C GLY A 317 -38.98 10.31 26.99
N MET A 318 -38.41 9.10 26.83
CA MET A 318 -37.69 8.43 27.89
C MET A 318 -36.29 8.96 28.00
N THR A 319 -35.98 9.67 29.09
CA THR A 319 -34.59 9.97 29.45
C THR A 319 -33.97 8.73 30.09
N PRO A 320 -32.73 8.37 29.72
CA PRO A 320 -32.04 7.23 30.31
C PRO A 320 -32.00 7.29 31.84
N GLY A 321 -32.39 6.20 32.53
CA GLY A 321 -32.35 6.12 33.99
C GLY A 321 -33.58 6.69 34.72
N THR A 322 -34.64 7.10 34.02
CA THR A 322 -35.89 7.56 34.64
C THR A 322 -36.92 6.45 34.68
N TRP A 323 -37.62 6.34 35.83
CA TRP A 323 -38.77 5.44 36.00
C TRP A 323 -40.02 6.29 35.87
N THR A 324 -40.89 5.92 34.96
CA THR A 324 -42.20 6.56 34.80
C THR A 324 -43.26 5.71 35.50
N ILE A 325 -44.04 6.30 36.37
CA ILE A 325 -45.20 5.64 37.00
C ILE A 325 -46.34 5.66 35.97
N THR A 326 -46.84 4.50 35.62
CA THR A 326 -47.94 4.34 34.65
C THR A 326 -49.24 3.96 35.38
N ASP A 327 -50.38 4.18 34.73
CA ASP A 327 -51.69 3.86 35.25
C ASP A 327 -51.88 2.35 35.47
N PRO A 328 -52.70 1.94 36.47
CA PRO A 328 -53.01 0.54 36.70
C PRO A 328 -53.61 -0.15 35.46
N GLY A 329 -53.01 -1.27 35.06
CA GLY A 329 -53.44 -2.01 33.86
C GLY A 329 -52.64 -1.73 32.60
N THR A 330 -51.64 -0.84 32.67
CA THR A 330 -50.71 -0.56 31.56
C THR A 330 -49.68 -1.67 31.45
N GLU A 331 -49.55 -2.26 30.28
CA GLU A 331 -48.52 -3.26 29.98
C GLU A 331 -47.28 -2.60 29.41
N ILE A 332 -46.12 -2.83 30.02
CA ILE A 332 -44.83 -2.29 29.57
C ILE A 332 -44.04 -3.43 28.94
N THR A 333 -43.89 -3.39 27.63
CA THR A 333 -43.03 -4.31 26.90
C THR A 333 -41.67 -3.65 26.63
N LEU A 334 -40.63 -4.11 27.35
CA LEU A 334 -39.27 -3.65 27.08
C LEU A 334 -38.78 -4.22 25.78
N SER A 335 -38.38 -3.34 24.87
CA SER A 335 -37.69 -3.74 23.64
C SER A 335 -36.32 -4.29 24.01
N GLN A 336 -36.17 -5.61 24.03
CA GLN A 336 -34.88 -6.27 24.11
C GLN A 336 -34.48 -6.70 22.68
N PRO A 337 -33.61 -5.94 21.99
CA PRO A 337 -33.08 -6.41 20.73
C PRO A 337 -32.31 -7.70 20.98
N GLN A 338 -32.86 -8.82 20.50
CA GLN A 338 -32.16 -10.10 20.55
C GLN A 338 -30.98 -10.05 19.59
N GLY A 339 -29.77 -10.05 20.13
CA GLY A 339 -28.55 -10.10 19.35
C GLY A 339 -27.62 -11.17 19.90
N ASN A 340 -27.06 -11.98 19.02
CA ASN A 340 -26.03 -12.94 19.41
C ASN A 340 -24.68 -12.21 19.44
N ASP A 341 -24.34 -11.58 20.58
CA ASP A 341 -23.09 -10.81 20.76
C ASP A 341 -21.83 -11.65 20.53
N GLN A 342 -21.93 -12.96 20.57
CA GLN A 342 -20.81 -13.88 20.40
C GLN A 342 -20.30 -13.95 18.95
N ASN A 343 -21.14 -13.70 17.96
CA ASN A 343 -20.76 -13.82 16.54
C ASN A 343 -20.11 -12.55 15.96
N TYR A 344 -20.32 -11.39 16.56
CA TYR A 344 -19.78 -10.13 16.06
C TYR A 344 -18.24 -10.11 15.98
N PRO A 345 -17.48 -10.49 17.03
CA PRO A 345 -16.02 -10.48 16.96
C PRO A 345 -15.46 -11.45 15.91
N VAL A 346 -16.10 -12.60 15.73
CA VAL A 346 -15.68 -13.62 14.74
C VAL A 346 -15.92 -13.09 13.33
N PHE A 347 -17.12 -12.62 13.04
CA PHE A 347 -17.45 -12.08 11.72
C PHE A 347 -16.56 -10.89 11.33
N ARG A 348 -16.32 -9.99 12.28
CA ARG A 348 -15.45 -8.84 12.07
C ARG A 348 -14.00 -9.25 11.79
N ARG A 349 -13.49 -10.24 12.54
CA ARG A 349 -12.14 -10.79 12.33
C ARG A 349 -11.99 -11.40 10.93
N GLU A 350 -12.96 -12.19 10.47
CA GLU A 350 -12.95 -12.78 9.13
C GLU A 350 -12.91 -11.70 8.03
N GLY A 351 -13.73 -10.67 8.16
CA GLY A 351 -13.72 -9.57 7.22
C GLY A 351 -12.40 -8.78 7.21
N MET A 352 -11.77 -8.60 8.38
CA MET A 352 -10.44 -7.98 8.47
C MET A 352 -9.34 -8.87 7.89
N THR A 353 -9.49 -10.20 7.99
CA THR A 353 -8.57 -11.15 7.38
C THR A 353 -8.58 -11.02 5.87
N GLU A 354 -9.76 -10.87 5.26
CA GLU A 354 -9.89 -10.64 3.82
C GLU A 354 -9.21 -9.32 3.36
N ILE A 355 -9.35 -8.26 4.15
CA ILE A 355 -8.64 -7.00 3.90
C ILE A 355 -7.12 -7.19 4.04
N ALA A 356 -6.66 -7.90 5.09
CA ALA A 356 -5.24 -8.13 5.35
C ALA A 356 -4.53 -8.85 4.19
N ILE A 357 -5.18 -9.85 3.64
CA ILE A 357 -4.67 -10.64 2.51
C ILE A 357 -4.39 -9.76 1.28
N CYS A 358 -5.20 -8.72 1.03
CA CYS A 358 -4.96 -7.80 -0.08
C CYS A 358 -3.60 -7.07 0.01
N TYR A 359 -3.09 -6.90 1.22
CA TYR A 359 -1.79 -6.26 1.49
C TYR A 359 -0.65 -7.28 1.65
N GLY A 360 -0.95 -8.58 1.59
CA GLY A 360 0.04 -9.63 1.89
C GLY A 360 0.43 -9.68 3.36
N LEU A 361 -0.48 -9.24 4.25
CA LEU A 361 -0.30 -9.20 5.70
C LEU A 361 -1.28 -10.17 6.37
N SER A 362 -1.01 -10.53 7.61
CA SER A 362 -2.00 -11.19 8.46
C SER A 362 -2.89 -10.19 9.20
N VAL A 363 -4.01 -10.65 9.70
CA VAL A 363 -4.95 -9.82 10.48
C VAL A 363 -4.28 -9.24 11.73
N GLU A 364 -3.36 -9.96 12.35
CA GLU A 364 -2.61 -9.51 13.53
C GLU A 364 -1.71 -8.31 13.24
N HIS A 365 -1.10 -8.26 12.06
CA HIS A 365 -0.31 -7.11 11.64
C HIS A 365 -1.15 -5.84 11.47
N ILE A 366 -2.43 -6.00 11.10
CA ILE A 366 -3.34 -4.87 10.91
C ILE A 366 -3.97 -4.45 12.23
N THR A 367 -4.41 -5.42 13.04
CA THR A 367 -5.12 -5.15 14.30
C THR A 367 -4.19 -4.92 15.48
N LEU A 368 -2.93 -5.40 15.40
CA LEU A 368 -1.96 -5.44 16.51
C LEU A 368 -2.51 -6.18 17.75
N ASN A 369 -3.42 -7.12 17.53
CA ASN A 369 -3.99 -7.95 18.59
C ASN A 369 -3.40 -9.36 18.52
N PHE A 370 -2.60 -9.73 19.51
CA PHE A 370 -1.88 -10.99 19.62
C PHE A 370 -2.45 -11.92 20.72
N GLU A 371 -3.56 -11.57 21.39
CA GLU A 371 -4.10 -12.30 22.54
C GLU A 371 -4.38 -13.79 22.30
N LYS A 372 -4.74 -14.16 21.07
CA LYS A 372 -5.11 -15.54 20.71
C LYS A 372 -4.02 -16.30 19.97
N LEU A 373 -2.82 -15.74 19.86
CA LEU A 373 -1.71 -16.37 19.17
C LEU A 373 -0.72 -16.98 20.16
N ASN A 374 -0.35 -18.23 19.91
CA ASN A 374 0.83 -18.79 20.55
C ASN A 374 2.09 -18.47 19.71
N ASP A 375 3.27 -18.55 20.34
CA ASP A 375 4.56 -18.25 19.73
C ASP A 375 4.81 -19.04 18.43
N ARG A 376 4.45 -20.33 18.41
CA ARG A 376 4.63 -21.19 17.23
C ARG A 376 3.77 -20.75 16.05
N GLN A 377 2.52 -20.37 16.31
CA GLN A 377 1.62 -19.84 15.27
C GLN A 377 2.10 -18.49 14.76
N TRP A 378 2.57 -17.62 15.66
CA TRP A 378 3.12 -16.33 15.29
C TRP A 378 4.35 -16.47 14.39
N ARG A 379 5.28 -17.39 14.71
CA ARG A 379 6.45 -17.67 13.86
C ARG A 379 6.06 -18.18 12.48
N ALA A 380 5.14 -19.13 12.39
CA ALA A 380 4.67 -19.66 11.12
C ALA A 380 4.05 -18.56 10.24
N ASN A 381 3.19 -17.73 10.86
CA ASN A 381 2.57 -16.57 10.20
C ASN A 381 3.62 -15.56 9.71
N ASN A 382 4.59 -15.21 10.56
CA ASN A 382 5.68 -14.31 10.18
C ASN A 382 6.52 -14.84 9.01
N LEU A 383 6.77 -16.15 8.93
CA LEU A 383 7.52 -16.73 7.81
C LEU A 383 6.80 -16.52 6.47
N GLU A 384 5.49 -16.74 6.42
CA GLU A 384 4.72 -16.52 5.20
C GLU A 384 4.65 -15.03 4.81
N VAL A 385 4.37 -14.15 5.78
CA VAL A 385 4.38 -12.70 5.54
C VAL A 385 5.77 -12.25 5.08
N THR A 386 6.86 -12.81 5.67
CA THR A 386 8.24 -12.48 5.29
C THR A 386 8.52 -12.73 3.81
N ARG A 387 8.12 -13.89 3.29
CA ARG A 387 8.33 -14.22 1.86
C ARG A 387 7.67 -13.20 0.93
N GLY A 388 6.45 -12.76 1.28
CA GLY A 388 5.75 -11.70 0.53
C GLY A 388 6.49 -10.38 0.58
N ILE A 389 6.96 -9.99 1.78
CA ILE A 389 7.68 -8.74 1.98
C ILE A 389 9.05 -8.72 1.28
N GLU A 390 9.79 -9.84 1.27
CA GLU A 390 11.05 -9.93 0.54
C GLU A 390 10.87 -9.66 -0.97
N SER A 391 9.79 -10.16 -1.55
CA SER A 391 9.45 -9.85 -2.93
C SER A 391 9.14 -8.37 -3.15
N TYR A 392 8.50 -7.71 -2.19
CA TYR A 392 8.25 -6.26 -2.24
C TYR A 392 9.51 -5.44 -2.00
N GLN A 393 10.43 -5.91 -1.17
CA GLN A 393 11.76 -5.30 -1.00
C GLN A 393 12.55 -5.33 -2.31
N GLU A 394 12.56 -6.46 -3.01
CA GLU A 394 13.22 -6.58 -4.31
C GLU A 394 12.55 -5.66 -5.35
N MET A 395 11.22 -5.53 -5.32
CA MET A 395 10.52 -4.56 -6.17
C MET A 395 10.92 -3.11 -5.85
N ALA A 396 11.04 -2.75 -4.57
CA ALA A 396 11.53 -1.43 -4.16
C ALA A 396 12.95 -1.18 -4.66
N ILE A 397 13.83 -2.15 -4.51
CA ILE A 397 15.21 -2.09 -5.00
C ILE A 397 15.23 -1.85 -6.50
N ASN A 398 14.48 -2.61 -7.26
CA ASN A 398 14.50 -2.53 -8.73
C ASN A 398 13.83 -1.27 -9.28
N GLN A 399 12.73 -0.80 -8.67
CA GLN A 399 11.97 0.33 -9.20
C GLN A 399 12.42 1.68 -8.65
N ILE A 400 13.06 1.73 -7.46
CA ILE A 400 13.47 2.98 -6.82
C ILE A 400 14.98 3.03 -6.62
N TYR A 401 15.56 2.09 -5.86
CA TYR A 401 16.93 2.24 -5.37
C TYR A 401 17.98 2.09 -6.47
N ARG A 402 17.88 1.09 -7.36
CA ARG A 402 18.82 0.92 -8.48
C ARG A 402 18.80 2.09 -9.47
N PRO A 403 17.65 2.56 -9.97
CA PRO A 403 17.60 3.71 -10.87
C PRO A 403 18.13 5.00 -10.22
N VAL A 404 17.80 5.22 -8.93
CA VAL A 404 18.28 6.39 -8.21
C VAL A 404 19.79 6.31 -7.98
N TRP A 405 20.31 5.14 -7.61
CA TRP A 405 21.74 4.91 -7.45
C TRP A 405 22.51 5.16 -8.75
N ARG A 406 22.03 4.59 -9.86
CA ARG A 406 22.63 4.82 -11.17
C ARG A 406 22.68 6.31 -11.50
N ARG A 407 21.56 7.01 -11.34
CA ARG A 407 21.49 8.46 -11.56
C ARG A 407 22.41 9.24 -10.64
N PHE A 408 22.61 8.79 -9.41
CA PHE A 408 23.51 9.39 -8.45
C PHE A 408 24.98 9.28 -8.89
N VAL A 409 25.43 8.10 -9.33
CA VAL A 409 26.79 7.87 -9.82
C VAL A 409 27.04 8.74 -11.05
N ASP A 410 26.12 8.76 -12.02
CA ASP A 410 26.19 9.63 -13.21
C ASP A 410 26.31 11.10 -12.81
N ALA A 411 25.51 11.56 -11.88
CA ALA A 411 25.50 12.93 -11.41
C ALA A 411 26.80 13.32 -10.69
N CYS A 412 27.38 12.42 -9.90
CA CYS A 412 28.67 12.62 -9.26
C CYS A 412 29.80 12.75 -10.28
N TYR A 413 29.78 11.91 -11.30
CA TYR A 413 30.76 11.93 -12.36
C TYR A 413 30.65 13.22 -13.22
N LEU A 414 29.45 13.54 -13.68
CA LEU A 414 29.20 14.72 -14.52
C LEU A 414 29.46 16.05 -13.78
N ALA A 415 29.26 16.08 -12.47
CA ALA A 415 29.54 17.26 -11.63
C ALA A 415 31.00 17.35 -11.17
N ASP A 416 31.88 16.45 -11.64
CA ASP A 416 33.31 16.36 -11.24
C ASP A 416 33.49 16.26 -9.70
N LEU A 417 32.61 15.53 -9.04
CA LEU A 417 32.67 15.27 -7.59
C LEU A 417 33.43 13.99 -7.26
N TRP A 418 33.48 13.10 -8.24
CA TRP A 418 34.10 11.79 -8.13
C TRP A 418 34.47 11.28 -9.54
N LYS A 419 35.52 10.46 -9.62
CA LYS A 419 35.95 9.80 -10.85
C LYS A 419 36.25 8.33 -10.57
N PRO A 420 35.94 7.42 -11.52
CA PRO A 420 36.26 6.02 -11.37
C PRO A 420 37.77 5.82 -11.26
N GLU A 421 38.18 4.77 -10.58
CA GLU A 421 39.58 4.36 -10.47
C GLU A 421 40.16 4.03 -11.86
N PRO A 422 41.48 4.20 -12.04
CA PRO A 422 42.12 3.84 -13.30
C PRO A 422 41.83 2.39 -13.69
N GLY A 423 41.30 2.18 -14.89
CA GLY A 423 40.95 0.86 -15.42
C GLY A 423 39.54 0.36 -15.12
N LYS A 424 38.73 1.13 -14.37
CA LYS A 424 37.32 0.87 -14.15
C LYS A 424 36.44 1.80 -14.96
N THR A 425 35.26 1.32 -15.32
CA THR A 425 34.20 2.09 -16.02
C THR A 425 33.11 2.49 -15.03
N LEU A 426 32.17 3.35 -15.46
CA LEU A 426 30.99 3.69 -14.64
C LEU A 426 30.12 2.45 -14.35
N ASP A 427 30.08 1.50 -15.28
CA ASP A 427 29.27 0.28 -15.15
C ASP A 427 29.70 -0.57 -13.94
N ASP A 428 31.01 -0.58 -13.60
CA ASP A 428 31.54 -1.30 -12.44
C ASP A 428 31.03 -0.74 -11.09
N TYR A 429 30.52 0.51 -11.09
CA TYR A 429 29.98 1.17 -9.90
C TYR A 429 28.45 1.22 -9.86
N TYR A 430 27.76 0.86 -10.96
CA TYR A 430 26.30 0.76 -10.97
C TYR A 430 25.79 -0.49 -10.25
N ASP A 431 26.56 -1.58 -10.29
CA ASP A 431 26.18 -2.84 -9.66
C ASP A 431 26.61 -2.84 -8.19
N VAL A 432 25.65 -2.48 -7.33
CA VAL A 432 25.79 -2.53 -5.88
C VAL A 432 24.75 -3.47 -5.27
N GLU A 433 25.15 -4.15 -4.21
CA GLU A 433 24.23 -4.95 -3.40
C GLU A 433 23.43 -4.02 -2.47
N PHE A 434 22.11 -4.21 -2.41
CA PHE A 434 21.26 -3.47 -1.50
C PHE A 434 20.88 -4.32 -0.31
N MET A 435 21.03 -3.77 0.88
CA MET A 435 20.71 -4.43 2.14
C MET A 435 19.36 -3.90 2.62
N ALA A 436 18.37 -4.79 2.67
CA ALA A 436 17.07 -4.49 3.23
C ALA A 436 17.15 -4.43 4.78
N PRO A 437 16.25 -3.70 5.45
CA PRO A 437 16.23 -3.62 6.89
C PRO A 437 15.97 -4.99 7.51
N ALA A 438 16.74 -5.31 8.56
CA ALA A 438 16.56 -6.54 9.32
C ALA A 438 15.21 -6.57 10.04
N ARG A 439 14.71 -7.76 10.25
CA ARG A 439 13.59 -8.01 11.15
C ARG A 439 14.11 -8.36 12.53
N GLY A 440 13.40 -7.90 13.56
CA GLY A 440 13.70 -8.27 14.93
C GLY A 440 13.57 -9.78 15.14
N HIS A 441 14.43 -10.32 15.98
CA HIS A 441 14.35 -11.72 16.39
C HIS A 441 13.23 -11.92 17.40
N ILE A 442 12.50 -13.04 17.28
CA ILE A 442 11.51 -13.44 18.28
C ILE A 442 12.20 -14.05 19.48
N HIS A 443 13.22 -14.91 19.24
CA HIS A 443 14.08 -15.50 20.25
C HIS A 443 15.56 -15.21 19.96
N PRO A 444 16.07 -14.05 20.41
CA PRO A 444 17.41 -13.59 20.06
C PRO A 444 18.49 -14.61 20.38
N VAL A 445 18.41 -15.26 21.55
CA VAL A 445 19.44 -16.21 21.99
C VAL A 445 19.50 -17.45 21.10
N GLN A 446 18.35 -18.04 20.77
CA GLN A 446 18.28 -19.25 19.94
C GLN A 446 18.67 -18.94 18.48
N GLU A 447 18.24 -17.81 17.96
CA GLU A 447 18.53 -17.41 16.58
C GLU A 447 20.00 -17.06 16.40
N VAL A 448 20.62 -16.34 17.34
CA VAL A 448 22.07 -16.05 17.32
C VAL A 448 22.88 -17.34 17.48
N ALA A 449 22.46 -18.28 18.34
CA ALA A 449 23.10 -19.57 18.46
C ALA A 449 23.04 -20.39 17.16
N ALA A 450 21.89 -20.42 16.51
CA ALA A 450 21.72 -21.10 15.23
C ALA A 450 22.57 -20.44 14.12
N LEU A 451 22.63 -19.11 14.06
CA LEU A 451 23.48 -18.38 13.11
C LEU A 451 24.97 -18.62 13.36
N LYS A 452 25.39 -18.64 14.63
CA LYS A 452 26.76 -18.99 15.01
C LYS A 452 27.15 -20.37 14.48
N GLU A 453 26.30 -21.37 14.67
CA GLU A 453 26.55 -22.72 14.21
C GLU A 453 26.49 -22.81 12.66
N ALA A 454 25.57 -22.12 12.02
CA ALA A 454 25.49 -22.05 10.55
C ALA A 454 26.75 -21.42 9.92
N ILE A 455 27.35 -20.39 10.56
CA ILE A 455 28.64 -19.83 10.14
C ILE A 455 29.75 -20.84 10.35
N ARG A 456 29.78 -21.53 11.51
CA ARG A 456 30.82 -22.49 11.87
C ARG A 456 30.88 -23.67 10.90
N ILE A 457 29.74 -24.18 10.46
CA ILE A 457 29.68 -25.28 9.48
C ILE A 457 29.76 -24.80 8.02
N GLY A 458 29.89 -23.48 7.77
CA GLY A 458 30.11 -22.92 6.45
C GLY A 458 28.84 -22.81 5.57
N VAL A 459 27.64 -22.99 6.13
CA VAL A 459 26.36 -22.85 5.40
C VAL A 459 26.05 -21.39 5.08
N ILE A 460 26.45 -20.46 5.96
CA ILE A 460 26.24 -19.02 5.78
C ILE A 460 27.51 -18.25 6.10
N SER A 461 27.76 -17.14 5.42
CA SER A 461 28.92 -16.28 5.71
C SER A 461 28.58 -15.17 6.71
N ARG A 462 29.59 -14.66 7.46
CA ARG A 462 29.44 -13.47 8.31
C ARG A 462 28.88 -12.28 7.53
N LYS A 463 29.34 -12.11 6.29
CA LYS A 463 28.85 -11.06 5.39
C LYS A 463 27.35 -11.16 5.15
N ARG A 464 26.84 -12.37 4.92
CA ARG A 464 25.40 -12.57 4.71
C ARG A 464 24.60 -12.35 5.99
N VAL A 465 25.12 -12.76 7.14
CA VAL A 465 24.49 -12.49 8.43
C VAL A 465 24.43 -10.99 8.70
N ALA A 466 25.54 -10.26 8.54
CA ALA A 466 25.55 -8.80 8.69
C ALA A 466 24.51 -8.13 7.76
N SER A 467 24.40 -8.58 6.49
CA SER A 467 23.39 -8.08 5.56
C SER A 467 21.95 -8.37 6.00
N MET A 468 21.69 -9.51 6.69
CA MET A 468 20.36 -9.81 7.27
C MET A 468 19.99 -8.81 8.37
N TYR A 469 20.97 -8.21 9.04
CA TYR A 469 20.79 -7.12 10.03
C TYR A 469 20.76 -5.72 9.39
N GLY A 470 20.92 -5.65 8.06
CA GLY A 470 20.89 -4.37 7.33
C GLY A 470 22.20 -3.58 7.41
N ASP A 471 23.30 -4.24 7.80
CA ASP A 471 24.62 -3.62 7.96
C ASP A 471 25.68 -4.30 7.09
N ASP A 472 26.78 -3.57 6.80
CA ASP A 472 27.91 -4.11 6.09
C ASP A 472 28.93 -4.72 7.08
N VAL A 473 29.40 -5.94 6.80
CA VAL A 473 30.41 -6.59 7.63
C VAL A 473 31.71 -5.79 7.69
N GLU A 474 32.07 -5.09 6.61
CA GLU A 474 33.27 -4.27 6.56
C GLU A 474 33.14 -3.04 7.47
N ASP A 475 31.98 -2.36 7.46
CA ASP A 475 31.69 -1.25 8.38
C ASP A 475 31.68 -1.73 9.85
N ILE A 476 31.08 -2.91 10.14
CA ILE A 476 31.08 -3.52 11.48
C ILE A 476 32.52 -3.84 11.95
N ASP A 477 33.35 -4.40 11.07
CA ASP A 477 34.72 -4.75 11.41
C ASP A 477 35.59 -3.49 11.65
N GLU A 478 35.39 -2.40 10.87
CA GLU A 478 36.01 -1.10 11.11
C GLU A 478 35.59 -0.50 12.45
N GLU A 479 34.28 -0.51 12.77
CA GLU A 479 33.75 -0.01 14.05
C GLU A 479 34.29 -0.82 15.22
N ASN A 480 34.31 -2.14 15.12
CA ASN A 480 34.87 -3.02 16.16
C ASN A 480 36.38 -2.78 16.37
N ALA A 481 37.15 -2.56 15.30
CA ALA A 481 38.56 -2.25 15.38
C ALA A 481 38.83 -0.92 16.09
N LEU A 482 38.03 0.11 15.78
CA LEU A 482 38.09 1.42 16.45
C LEU A 482 37.68 1.34 17.92
N ASP A 483 36.63 0.58 18.24
CA ASP A 483 36.19 0.36 19.63
C ASP A 483 37.26 -0.41 20.45
N GLN A 484 37.89 -1.41 19.86
CA GLN A 484 38.98 -2.13 20.51
C GLN A 484 40.19 -1.22 20.82
N GLN A 485 40.59 -0.38 19.84
CA GLN A 485 41.65 0.61 20.06
C GLN A 485 41.29 1.60 21.16
N ARG A 486 40.03 2.05 21.20
CA ARG A 486 39.50 2.97 22.21
C ARG A 486 39.49 2.31 23.59
N ALA A 487 39.03 1.05 23.68
CA ALA A 487 38.99 0.29 24.91
C ALA A 487 40.42 0.10 25.48
N MET A 488 41.39 -0.28 24.65
CA MET A 488 42.80 -0.41 25.04
C MET A 488 43.35 0.93 25.58
N ARG A 489 43.06 2.06 24.90
CA ARG A 489 43.51 3.38 25.33
C ARG A 489 42.94 3.81 26.68
N LEU A 490 41.70 3.40 26.99
CA LEU A 490 41.01 3.75 28.23
C LEU A 490 41.19 2.71 29.34
N GLY A 491 41.94 1.61 29.09
CA GLY A 491 42.15 0.51 30.04
C GLY A 491 40.87 -0.31 30.30
N LEU A 492 39.88 -0.25 29.40
CA LEU A 492 38.67 -1.03 29.49
C LEU A 492 38.88 -2.42 28.90
N LYS A 493 38.32 -3.43 29.54
CA LYS A 493 38.33 -4.81 29.04
C LYS A 493 36.90 -5.19 28.66
N TYR A 494 36.66 -5.28 27.38
CA TYR A 494 35.44 -5.88 26.83
C TYR A 494 35.79 -7.25 26.26
N ASP A 495 35.05 -8.26 26.65
CA ASP A 495 35.22 -9.62 26.13
C ASP A 495 34.44 -9.82 24.84
N VAL A 496 34.88 -9.13 23.79
CA VAL A 496 34.22 -9.16 22.47
C VAL A 496 34.60 -10.44 21.69
N TYR A 497 35.71 -11.08 22.01
CA TYR A 497 36.23 -12.20 21.24
C TYR A 497 36.47 -13.50 22.05
N GLY A 498 36.41 -13.50 23.36
CA GLY A 498 36.81 -14.64 24.21
C GLY A 498 35.74 -15.16 25.17
N GLY A 499 34.71 -14.38 25.50
CA GLY A 499 33.76 -14.71 26.55
C GLY A 499 32.73 -15.79 26.22
N LEU A 500 32.72 -16.27 25.00
CA LEU A 500 31.81 -17.36 24.59
C LEU A 500 32.38 -18.77 24.85
N GLU A 501 33.66 -18.88 25.21
CA GLU A 501 34.25 -20.18 25.55
C GLU A 501 33.79 -20.72 26.92
N GLY A 502 33.17 -19.88 27.76
CA GLY A 502 32.67 -20.27 29.08
C GLY A 502 31.14 -20.37 29.22
N MET A 503 30.36 -19.97 28.23
CA MET A 503 28.91 -20.15 28.27
C MET A 503 28.51 -21.49 27.64
N ASP A 504 28.03 -22.40 28.48
CA ASP A 504 27.48 -23.65 28.02
C ASP A 504 26.09 -23.36 27.43
N PHE A 505 26.03 -23.11 26.11
CA PHE A 505 24.83 -22.86 25.35
C PHE A 505 23.80 -24.02 25.45
N ASN A 506 24.28 -25.24 25.71
CA ASN A 506 23.40 -26.38 25.95
C ASN A 506 22.67 -26.24 27.29
N ALA A 507 23.30 -25.66 28.31
CA ALA A 507 22.65 -25.38 29.58
C ALA A 507 21.56 -24.29 29.43
N ILE A 508 21.81 -23.26 28.61
CA ILE A 508 20.82 -22.20 28.33
C ILE A 508 19.63 -22.75 27.48
N LEU A 509 19.92 -23.58 26.47
CA LEU A 509 18.89 -24.26 25.67
C LEU A 509 18.05 -25.22 26.54
N GLN A 510 18.67 -25.94 27.47
CA GLN A 510 17.95 -26.81 28.42
C GLN A 510 17.09 -26.01 29.39
N SER A 511 17.55 -24.88 29.90
CA SER A 511 16.75 -24.02 30.78
C SER A 511 15.52 -23.45 30.08
N THR A 512 15.67 -23.01 28.82
CA THR A 512 14.52 -22.50 28.02
C THR A 512 13.54 -23.60 27.63
N MET A 513 14.01 -24.83 27.38
CA MET A 513 13.13 -25.97 27.14
C MET A 513 12.37 -26.40 28.39
N VAL A 514 12.99 -26.27 29.57
CA VAL A 514 12.35 -26.55 30.86
C VAL A 514 11.32 -25.49 31.21
N GLU A 515 11.56 -24.21 30.90
CA GLU A 515 10.56 -23.14 31.04
C GLU A 515 9.35 -23.37 30.13
N ASP A 516 9.57 -23.74 28.85
CA ASP A 516 8.50 -24.11 27.90
C ASP A 516 7.70 -25.36 28.35
N GLU A 517 8.31 -26.31 29.06
CA GLU A 517 7.63 -27.47 29.62
C GLU A 517 6.89 -27.13 30.91
N LEU A 518 7.40 -26.24 31.74
CA LEU A 518 6.73 -25.76 32.97
C LEU A 518 5.51 -24.90 32.64
N GLU A 519 5.61 -24.03 31.63
CA GLU A 519 4.46 -23.25 31.14
C GLU A 519 3.32 -24.14 30.59
N LYS A 520 3.68 -25.30 29.99
CA LYS A 520 2.69 -26.30 29.55
C LYS A 520 2.05 -27.05 30.69
N LEU A 521 2.73 -27.24 31.81
CA LEU A 521 2.20 -27.90 33.01
C LEU A 521 1.27 -26.96 33.81
N ASP A 522 1.58 -25.69 33.91
CA ASP A 522 0.74 -24.67 34.54
C ASP A 522 -0.54 -24.37 33.72
N GLY A 523 -0.47 -24.40 32.39
CA GLY A 523 -1.62 -24.24 31.50
C GLY A 523 -2.61 -25.41 31.49
N SER A 524 -2.21 -26.58 31.97
CA SER A 524 -3.09 -27.78 32.02
C SER A 524 -3.81 -27.99 33.35
N GLY A 525 -3.56 -27.12 34.33
CA GLY A 525 -4.07 -27.24 35.72
C GLY A 525 -5.39 -26.51 36.05
N ALA A 526 -5.98 -25.80 35.09
CA ALA A 526 -7.27 -25.13 35.29
C ALA A 526 -8.44 -26.00 34.82
N SER A 527 -8.61 -27.16 35.40
CA SER A 527 -9.88 -27.91 35.36
C SER A 527 -10.71 -27.55 36.61
N ASP A 528 -11.80 -26.91 36.33
CA ASP A 528 -12.97 -26.53 37.10
C ASP A 528 -13.20 -27.36 38.40
N PRO A 529 -13.22 -26.75 39.63
CA PRO A 529 -13.60 -27.42 40.84
C PRO A 529 -15.11 -27.27 41.13
N GLY A 530 -15.97 -27.56 40.13
CA GLY A 530 -17.42 -27.31 40.25
C GLY A 530 -18.35 -28.46 39.93
N SER A 531 -17.99 -29.75 40.19
CA SER A 531 -18.95 -30.84 40.03
C SER A 531 -18.73 -32.04 40.97
N ILE A 532 -18.74 -31.79 42.28
CA ILE A 532 -19.01 -32.87 43.25
C ILE A 532 -19.91 -32.29 44.34
N MET A 533 -21.23 -32.30 44.12
CA MET A 533 -22.27 -32.39 45.16
C MET A 533 -23.63 -32.62 44.51
N SER A 534 -23.97 -33.89 44.20
CA SER A 534 -25.34 -34.42 44.33
C SER A 534 -25.36 -35.87 43.89
N ALA A 535 -25.07 -36.77 44.78
CA ALA A 535 -25.67 -38.12 44.84
C ALA A 535 -25.40 -38.73 46.23
N GLY A 536 -26.41 -38.71 47.05
CA GLY A 536 -26.43 -39.32 48.32
C GLY A 536 -27.71 -38.93 49.06
#